data_522a79c667ce534e57cd69116959b1e5
#
_entry.id   522a79c667ce534e57cd69116959b1e5
#
_cell.length_a   1.000
_cell.length_b   1.000
_cell.length_c   1.000
_cell.angle_alpha   90.00
_cell.angle_beta   90.00
_cell.angle_gamma   90.00
#
_symmetry.space_group_name_H-M   'P 1'
#
loop_
_entity.id
_entity.type
_entity.pdbx_description
1 polymer ?
#
loop_
_entity_poly.entity_id
_entity_poly.type
_entity_poly.pdbx_seq_one_letter_code
_entity_poly.pdbx_strand_id
1 'polypeptide(L)'
;QLSNVEVEVLNQRRIKELYPVVKNEDLVGGVYMPKDGQADPVGVTNVLAKAAKMLGVQIFEKSPVKKILVKNKRICGVETSKGKIDCEYVVLASGMWSRQIGEDIGVSVPLYPNEHFYIITEPMKDLPKDLPVLRDYNACLYLKEDAGKMLVGIFEPNAKPAFKDSGRVPDNFSFGEFPD
;
A
#
# COMPACT_ATOMS: atom_id res chain seq x y z
N GLN A 1 -9.37 -19.12 14.21
CA GLN A 1 -8.60 -19.55 15.42
C GLN A 1 -7.21 -20.11 15.09
N LEU A 2 -6.94 -20.45 13.83
CA LEU A 2 -5.63 -21.00 13.41
C LEU A 2 -4.45 -20.00 13.52
N SER A 3 -4.73 -18.70 13.65
CA SER A 3 -3.71 -17.64 13.62
C SER A 3 -3.56 -16.89 14.94
N ASN A 4 -4.20 -17.32 16.03
CA ASN A 4 -4.25 -16.59 17.31
C ASN A 4 -4.71 -15.12 17.20
N VAL A 5 -5.49 -14.80 16.18
CA VAL A 5 -6.10 -13.49 16.00
C VAL A 5 -7.46 -13.47 16.68
N GLU A 6 -7.69 -12.48 17.54
CA GLU A 6 -8.97 -12.27 18.17
C GLU A 6 -9.95 -11.71 17.14
N VAL A 7 -11.08 -12.39 16.96
CA VAL A 7 -12.13 -12.00 16.02
C VAL A 7 -13.50 -12.14 16.67
N GLU A 8 -14.40 -11.22 16.37
CA GLU A 8 -15.81 -11.22 16.74
C GLU A 8 -16.66 -11.38 15.47
N VAL A 9 -17.56 -12.37 15.45
CA VAL A 9 -18.54 -12.51 14.37
C VAL A 9 -19.73 -11.62 14.68
N LEU A 10 -20.07 -10.73 13.75
CA LEU A 10 -21.05 -9.69 13.92
C LEU A 10 -22.37 -10.06 13.20
N ASN A 11 -23.49 -9.82 13.86
CA ASN A 11 -24.79 -9.71 13.21
C ASN A 11 -25.06 -8.25 12.78
N GLN A 12 -26.15 -8.04 12.02
CA GLN A 12 -26.53 -6.70 11.52
C GLN A 12 -26.65 -5.65 12.63
N ARG A 13 -27.23 -6.01 13.78
CA ARG A 13 -27.37 -5.08 14.91
C ARG A 13 -26.00 -4.62 15.42
N ARG A 14 -25.09 -5.55 15.61
CA ARG A 14 -23.74 -5.26 16.09
C ARG A 14 -22.92 -4.45 15.09
N ILE A 15 -23.09 -4.69 13.79
CA ILE A 15 -22.49 -3.86 12.73
C ILE A 15 -22.99 -2.43 12.86
N LYS A 16 -24.28 -2.20 13.05
CA LYS A 16 -24.86 -0.85 13.19
C LYS A 16 -24.39 -0.12 14.44
N GLU A 17 -24.17 -0.86 15.53
CA GLU A 17 -23.59 -0.29 16.76
C GLU A 17 -22.14 0.18 16.57
N LEU A 18 -21.31 -0.61 15.87
CA LEU A 18 -19.92 -0.30 15.60
C LEU A 18 -19.74 0.73 14.48
N TYR A 19 -20.65 0.74 13.50
CA TYR A 19 -20.57 1.60 12.33
C TYR A 19 -21.92 2.24 12.01
N PRO A 20 -22.34 3.26 12.79
CA PRO A 20 -23.71 3.81 12.73
C PRO A 20 -24.09 4.43 11.38
N VAL A 21 -23.10 4.86 10.59
CA VAL A 21 -23.34 5.55 9.31
C VAL A 21 -23.48 4.60 8.13
N VAL A 22 -23.24 3.30 8.33
CA VAL A 22 -23.38 2.33 7.23
C VAL A 22 -24.83 1.85 7.11
N LYS A 23 -25.28 1.66 5.86
CA LYS A 23 -26.48 0.93 5.55
C LYS A 23 -26.17 -0.58 5.68
N ASN A 24 -26.93 -1.31 6.46
CA ASN A 24 -26.61 -2.70 6.81
C ASN A 24 -27.75 -3.70 6.62
N GLU A 25 -28.87 -3.27 6.01
CA GLU A 25 -30.08 -4.10 5.86
C GLU A 25 -29.86 -5.28 4.90
N ASP A 26 -28.93 -5.15 3.98
CA ASP A 26 -28.55 -6.16 2.98
C ASP A 26 -27.33 -7.00 3.40
N LEU A 27 -26.70 -6.69 4.55
CA LEU A 27 -25.57 -7.46 5.05
C LEU A 27 -26.01 -8.73 5.78
N VAL A 28 -25.39 -9.84 5.47
CA VAL A 28 -25.61 -11.12 6.19
C VAL A 28 -24.94 -11.09 7.57
N GLY A 29 -23.79 -10.45 7.68
CA GLY A 29 -22.99 -10.33 8.90
C GLY A 29 -21.62 -9.73 8.62
N GLY A 30 -20.75 -9.74 9.61
CA GLY A 30 -19.41 -9.24 9.49
C GLY A 30 -18.44 -9.96 10.42
N VAL A 31 -17.16 -9.63 10.26
CA VAL A 31 -16.09 -10.05 11.17
C VAL A 31 -15.36 -8.79 11.64
N TYR A 32 -15.22 -8.64 12.93
CA TYR A 32 -14.50 -7.55 13.56
C TYR A 32 -13.23 -8.06 14.23
N MET A 33 -12.15 -7.35 14.00
CA MET A 33 -10.84 -7.60 14.61
C MET A 33 -10.51 -6.45 15.56
N PRO A 34 -10.80 -6.57 16.87
CA PRO A 34 -10.70 -5.46 17.82
C PRO A 34 -9.25 -4.98 18.05
N LYS A 35 -8.27 -5.81 17.73
CA LYS A 35 -6.83 -5.49 17.84
C LYS A 35 -6.19 -5.03 16.54
N ASP A 36 -6.98 -4.94 15.47
CA ASP A 36 -6.52 -4.28 14.24
C ASP A 36 -6.61 -2.76 14.38
N GLY A 37 -6.02 -2.02 13.47
CA GLY A 37 -5.99 -0.57 13.61
C GLY A 37 -5.60 0.16 12.34
N GLN A 38 -5.40 1.45 12.51
CA GLN A 38 -4.94 2.35 11.46
C GLN A 38 -3.51 2.81 11.77
N ALA A 39 -2.71 2.97 10.75
CA ALA A 39 -1.38 3.52 10.85
C ALA A 39 -1.26 4.78 9.98
N ASP A 40 -0.52 5.77 10.47
CA ASP A 40 0.00 6.83 9.62
C ASP A 40 1.17 6.27 8.79
N PRO A 41 1.03 6.10 7.48
CA PRO A 41 2.06 5.47 6.66
C PRO A 41 3.37 6.29 6.62
N VAL A 42 3.27 7.60 6.68
CA VAL A 42 4.44 8.50 6.71
C VAL A 42 5.16 8.37 8.05
N GLY A 43 4.41 8.41 9.15
CA GLY A 43 4.96 8.27 10.50
C GLY A 43 5.65 6.92 10.70
N VAL A 44 5.00 5.82 10.31
CA VAL A 44 5.58 4.47 10.39
C VAL A 44 6.87 4.37 9.58
N THR A 45 6.87 4.86 8.34
CA THR A 45 8.07 4.85 7.47
C THR A 45 9.22 5.63 8.09
N ASN A 46 8.94 6.82 8.62
CA ASN A 46 9.95 7.66 9.26
C ASN A 46 10.52 7.02 10.55
N VAL A 47 9.67 6.38 11.36
CA VAL A 47 10.11 5.66 12.56
C VAL A 47 11.01 4.49 12.21
N LEU A 48 10.64 3.69 11.21
CA LEU A 48 11.45 2.57 10.73
C LEU A 48 12.79 3.04 10.17
N ALA A 49 12.78 4.10 9.37
CA ALA A 49 14.01 4.70 8.83
C ALA A 49 14.92 5.23 9.94
N LYS A 50 14.35 5.90 10.96
CA LYS A 50 15.10 6.37 12.12
C LYS A 50 15.72 5.22 12.90
N ALA A 51 14.96 4.18 13.18
CA ALA A 51 15.44 2.99 13.89
C ALA A 51 16.57 2.30 13.10
N ALA A 52 16.44 2.15 11.79
CA ALA A 52 17.49 1.60 10.93
C ALA A 52 18.79 2.43 11.02
N LYS A 53 18.70 3.76 10.94
CA LYS A 53 19.85 4.65 11.12
C LYS A 53 20.53 4.51 12.47
N MET A 54 19.75 4.35 13.54
CA MET A 54 20.28 4.11 14.90
C MET A 54 21.04 2.79 15.00
N LEU A 55 20.71 1.80 14.16
CA LEU A 55 21.41 0.52 14.04
C LEU A 55 22.57 0.53 13.03
N GLY A 56 22.96 1.70 12.53
CA GLY A 56 24.11 1.88 11.63
C GLY A 56 23.79 1.77 10.14
N VAL A 57 22.51 1.63 9.76
CA VAL A 57 22.12 1.61 8.35
C VAL A 57 22.31 2.99 7.73
N GLN A 58 22.96 3.04 6.57
CA GLN A 58 23.08 4.27 5.77
C GLN A 58 21.89 4.37 4.81
N ILE A 59 21.15 5.47 4.87
CA ILE A 59 20.02 5.75 3.99
C ILE A 59 20.36 6.93 3.10
N PHE A 60 20.37 6.69 1.79
CA PHE A 60 20.67 7.69 0.76
C PHE A 60 19.39 8.07 0.02
N GLU A 61 18.76 9.14 0.45
CA GLU A 61 17.60 9.70 -0.24
C GLU A 61 18.00 10.39 -1.56
N LYS A 62 17.03 10.51 -2.48
CA LYS A 62 17.24 11.12 -3.80
C LYS A 62 18.45 10.53 -4.54
N SER A 63 18.58 9.21 -4.44
CA SER A 63 19.67 8.44 -5.01
C SER A 63 19.13 7.24 -5.80
N PRO A 64 18.46 7.49 -6.94
CA PRO A 64 17.89 6.41 -7.73
C PRO A 64 18.97 5.41 -8.16
N VAL A 65 18.66 4.14 -7.98
CA VAL A 65 19.48 3.03 -8.51
C VAL A 65 19.18 2.91 -9.99
N LYS A 66 20.18 3.14 -10.81
CA LYS A 66 20.08 3.07 -12.28
C LYS A 66 20.29 1.67 -12.81
N LYS A 67 21.14 0.89 -12.12
CA LYS A 67 21.49 -0.44 -12.56
C LYS A 67 21.96 -1.31 -11.41
N ILE A 68 21.55 -2.58 -11.41
CA ILE A 68 22.15 -3.63 -10.59
C ILE A 68 23.30 -4.24 -11.37
N LEU A 69 24.48 -4.32 -10.77
CA LEU A 69 25.69 -4.80 -11.41
C LEU A 69 25.83 -6.30 -11.16
N VAL A 70 25.90 -7.05 -12.27
CA VAL A 70 26.05 -8.52 -12.24
C VAL A 70 27.31 -8.90 -12.97
N LYS A 71 28.15 -9.73 -12.35
CA LYS A 71 29.35 -10.33 -12.93
C LYS A 71 29.38 -11.82 -12.65
N ASN A 72 29.60 -12.64 -13.67
CA ASN A 72 29.60 -14.10 -13.54
C ASN A 72 28.35 -14.66 -12.83
N LYS A 73 27.17 -14.13 -13.17
CA LYS A 73 25.87 -14.50 -12.58
C LYS A 73 25.75 -14.21 -11.07
N ARG A 74 26.57 -13.32 -10.53
CA ARG A 74 26.52 -12.87 -9.14
C ARG A 74 26.40 -11.37 -9.07
N ILE A 75 25.64 -10.88 -8.11
CA ILE A 75 25.56 -9.47 -7.79
C ILE A 75 26.94 -8.99 -7.33
N CYS A 76 27.39 -7.84 -7.79
CA CYS A 76 28.62 -7.22 -7.36
C CYS A 76 28.48 -5.75 -6.98
N GLY A 77 27.27 -5.20 -7.08
CA GLY A 77 27.01 -3.83 -6.66
C GLY A 77 25.78 -3.23 -7.33
N VAL A 78 25.59 -1.94 -7.09
CA VAL A 78 24.58 -1.12 -7.76
C VAL A 78 25.22 0.18 -8.27
N GLU A 79 24.71 0.68 -9.37
CA GLU A 79 25.04 2.00 -9.91
C GLU A 79 23.92 2.96 -9.57
N THR A 80 24.25 4.08 -8.96
CA THR A 80 23.29 5.12 -8.58
C THR A 80 23.61 6.43 -9.31
N SER A 81 22.72 7.42 -9.18
CA SER A 81 22.97 8.77 -9.67
C SER A 81 24.17 9.46 -8.98
N LYS A 82 24.60 8.94 -7.82
CA LYS A 82 25.70 9.52 -7.00
C LYS A 82 26.96 8.66 -7.01
N GLY A 83 27.01 7.60 -7.79
CA GLY A 83 28.15 6.71 -7.88
C GLY A 83 27.80 5.24 -7.69
N LYS A 84 28.82 4.41 -7.68
CA LYS A 84 28.72 2.96 -7.54
C LYS A 84 28.85 2.57 -6.07
N ILE A 85 28.06 1.57 -5.67
CA ILE A 85 28.14 0.92 -4.35
C ILE A 85 28.38 -0.56 -4.59
N ASP A 86 29.49 -1.08 -4.09
CA ASP A 86 29.80 -2.50 -4.17
C ASP A 86 29.04 -3.27 -3.06
N CYS A 87 28.42 -4.37 -3.42
CA CYS A 87 27.68 -5.22 -2.49
C CYS A 87 27.56 -6.65 -3.04
N GLU A 88 27.36 -7.62 -2.16
CA GLU A 88 27.17 -9.03 -2.51
C GLU A 88 25.67 -9.38 -2.65
N TYR A 89 24.80 -8.65 -2.00
CA TYR A 89 23.35 -8.87 -1.98
C TYR A 89 22.60 -7.58 -2.25
N VAL A 90 21.49 -7.69 -2.96
CA VAL A 90 20.54 -6.60 -3.20
C VAL A 90 19.15 -7.08 -2.80
N VAL A 91 18.49 -6.33 -1.95
CA VAL A 91 17.06 -6.53 -1.63
C VAL A 91 16.25 -5.57 -2.48
N LEU A 92 15.41 -6.13 -3.34
CA LEU A 92 14.53 -5.38 -4.22
C LEU A 92 13.20 -5.09 -3.48
N ALA A 93 13.09 -3.89 -2.92
CA ALA A 93 11.92 -3.43 -2.17
C ALA A 93 11.33 -2.13 -2.77
N SER A 94 11.34 -2.02 -4.10
CA SER A 94 11.00 -0.81 -4.86
C SER A 94 9.54 -0.77 -5.33
N GLY A 95 8.63 -1.52 -4.67
CA GLY A 95 7.20 -1.46 -4.97
C GLY A 95 6.93 -1.73 -6.45
N MET A 96 6.14 -0.90 -7.10
CA MET A 96 5.73 -1.09 -8.50
C MET A 96 6.87 -0.99 -9.52
N TRP A 97 8.02 -0.42 -9.17
CA TRP A 97 9.22 -0.43 -10.02
C TRP A 97 10.00 -1.75 -9.97
N SER A 98 9.70 -2.64 -9.02
CA SER A 98 10.45 -3.88 -8.82
C SER A 98 10.48 -4.79 -10.04
N ARG A 99 9.37 -4.87 -10.79
CA ARG A 99 9.29 -5.68 -12.00
C ARG A 99 10.34 -5.26 -13.02
N GLN A 100 10.37 -3.99 -13.40
CA GLN A 100 11.27 -3.50 -14.44
C GLN A 100 12.74 -3.58 -14.02
N ILE A 101 13.04 -3.36 -12.74
CA ILE A 101 14.41 -3.52 -12.22
C ILE A 101 14.84 -4.99 -12.25
N GLY A 102 13.93 -5.92 -11.94
CA GLY A 102 14.17 -7.35 -12.05
C GLY A 102 14.40 -7.78 -13.52
N GLU A 103 13.56 -7.33 -14.43
CA GLU A 103 13.69 -7.61 -15.88
C GLU A 103 15.04 -7.19 -16.43
N ASP A 104 15.58 -6.04 -15.99
CA ASP A 104 16.88 -5.52 -16.45
C ASP A 104 18.07 -6.45 -16.10
N ILE A 105 17.89 -7.38 -15.17
CA ILE A 105 18.89 -8.39 -14.77
C ILE A 105 18.44 -9.83 -15.01
N GLY A 106 17.36 -10.03 -15.76
CA GLY A 106 16.83 -11.35 -16.09
C GLY A 106 16.08 -12.07 -14.97
N VAL A 107 15.58 -11.32 -13.96
CA VAL A 107 14.77 -11.86 -12.85
C VAL A 107 13.30 -11.48 -13.08
N SER A 108 12.44 -12.49 -13.16
CA SER A 108 11.00 -12.28 -13.26
C SER A 108 10.40 -11.94 -11.90
N VAL A 109 9.78 -10.75 -11.79
CA VAL A 109 9.01 -10.32 -10.64
C VAL A 109 7.54 -10.24 -11.07
N PRO A 110 6.65 -11.14 -10.61
CA PRO A 110 5.26 -11.22 -11.07
C PRO A 110 4.40 -10.12 -10.42
N LEU A 111 4.67 -8.87 -10.77
CA LEU A 111 4.04 -7.68 -10.24
C LEU A 111 3.63 -6.77 -11.38
N TYR A 112 2.39 -6.29 -11.37
CA TYR A 112 1.90 -5.32 -12.34
C TYR A 112 1.07 -4.24 -11.62
N PRO A 113 1.38 -2.95 -11.79
CA PRO A 113 0.60 -1.87 -11.18
C PRO A 113 -0.75 -1.71 -11.87
N ASN A 114 -1.79 -1.53 -11.06
CA ASN A 114 -3.13 -1.21 -11.53
C ASN A 114 -3.57 0.13 -10.93
N GLU A 115 -4.47 0.82 -11.64
CA GLU A 115 -5.09 2.04 -11.16
C GLU A 115 -6.21 1.70 -10.19
N HIS A 116 -6.17 2.31 -9.01
CA HIS A 116 -7.24 2.27 -8.01
C HIS A 116 -7.44 3.66 -7.45
N PHE A 117 -8.69 4.02 -7.21
CA PHE A 117 -9.05 5.36 -6.80
C PHE A 117 -9.69 5.36 -5.42
N TYR A 118 -9.54 6.46 -4.73
CA TYR A 118 -10.30 6.78 -3.54
C TYR A 118 -10.70 8.26 -3.59
N ILE A 119 -11.78 8.57 -2.89
CA ILE A 119 -12.21 9.94 -2.66
C ILE A 119 -12.16 10.23 -1.16
N ILE A 120 -11.99 11.49 -0.81
CA ILE A 120 -12.14 12.00 0.54
C ILE A 120 -13.31 12.97 0.52
N THR A 121 -14.29 12.74 1.38
CA THR A 121 -15.47 13.62 1.47
C THR A 121 -15.11 14.97 2.06
N GLU A 122 -15.98 15.94 1.89
CA GLU A 122 -16.01 17.10 2.77
C GLU A 122 -16.24 16.68 4.22
N PRO A 123 -15.94 17.54 5.21
CA PRO A 123 -16.23 17.24 6.61
C PRO A 123 -17.70 16.86 6.81
N MET A 124 -17.92 15.70 7.40
CA MET A 124 -19.26 15.17 7.67
C MET A 124 -19.68 15.53 9.08
N LYS A 125 -20.79 16.28 9.19
CA LYS A 125 -21.37 16.60 10.50
C LYS A 125 -21.79 15.30 11.19
N ASP A 126 -21.50 15.21 12.49
CA ASP A 126 -21.87 14.08 13.34
C ASP A 126 -21.26 12.72 12.94
N LEU A 127 -20.19 12.72 12.11
CA LEU A 127 -19.42 11.51 11.87
C LEU A 127 -18.74 11.05 13.16
N PRO A 128 -19.01 9.83 13.66
CA PRO A 128 -18.32 9.34 14.86
C PRO A 128 -16.82 9.27 14.60
N LYS A 129 -16.06 9.69 15.60
CA LYS A 129 -14.60 9.51 15.61
C LYS A 129 -14.25 8.07 15.96
N ASP A 130 -13.08 7.66 15.58
CA ASP A 130 -12.55 6.32 15.90
C ASP A 130 -13.37 5.16 15.33
N LEU A 131 -14.04 5.38 14.20
CA LEU A 131 -14.69 4.28 13.47
C LEU A 131 -13.64 3.25 13.04
N PRO A 132 -13.94 1.94 13.17
CA PRO A 132 -13.07 0.92 12.59
C PRO A 132 -13.00 1.08 11.07
N VAL A 133 -11.89 0.67 10.45
CA VAL A 133 -11.84 0.55 9.00
C VAL A 133 -12.81 -0.54 8.56
N LEU A 134 -13.73 -0.19 7.66
CA LEU A 134 -14.70 -1.12 7.12
C LEU A 134 -14.25 -1.58 5.74
N ARG A 135 -14.37 -2.88 5.46
CA ARG A 135 -14.27 -3.48 4.13
C ARG A 135 -15.52 -4.23 3.78
N ASP A 136 -16.05 -3.95 2.61
CA ASP A 136 -17.10 -4.74 1.98
C ASP A 136 -16.52 -5.38 0.71
N TYR A 137 -16.31 -6.69 0.76
CA TYR A 137 -15.73 -7.45 -0.35
C TYR A 137 -16.70 -7.62 -1.52
N ASN A 138 -18.02 -7.64 -1.25
CA ASN A 138 -19.03 -7.79 -2.28
C ASN A 138 -19.20 -6.48 -3.07
N ALA A 139 -19.20 -5.36 -2.37
CA ALA A 139 -19.23 -4.03 -2.97
C ALA A 139 -17.84 -3.54 -3.45
N CYS A 140 -16.78 -4.31 -3.20
CA CYS A 140 -15.39 -3.97 -3.54
C CYS A 140 -14.95 -2.61 -2.99
N LEU A 141 -15.42 -2.22 -1.80
CA LEU A 141 -15.12 -0.93 -1.20
C LEU A 141 -14.48 -1.05 0.18
N TYR A 142 -13.81 0.03 0.58
CA TYR A 142 -13.40 0.23 1.96
C TYR A 142 -13.67 1.67 2.40
N LEU A 143 -13.95 1.81 3.69
CA LEU A 143 -14.23 3.09 4.34
C LEU A 143 -13.27 3.30 5.50
N LYS A 144 -12.74 4.50 5.60
CA LYS A 144 -11.86 4.93 6.69
C LYS A 144 -12.25 6.33 7.14
N GLU A 145 -12.53 6.49 8.44
CA GLU A 145 -12.66 7.82 9.02
C GLU A 145 -11.27 8.48 9.12
N ASP A 146 -11.17 9.75 8.77
CA ASP A 146 -9.94 10.52 8.84
C ASP A 146 -10.27 12.00 9.10
N ALA A 147 -10.01 12.45 10.32
CA ALA A 147 -10.19 13.83 10.75
C ALA A 147 -11.59 14.44 10.42
N GLY A 148 -12.65 13.67 10.68
CA GLY A 148 -14.04 14.09 10.46
C GLY A 148 -14.51 13.99 9.00
N LYS A 149 -13.74 13.35 8.16
CA LYS A 149 -14.05 13.05 6.76
C LYS A 149 -14.09 11.55 6.55
N MET A 150 -14.71 11.11 5.48
CA MET A 150 -14.70 9.70 5.08
C MET A 150 -13.82 9.52 3.85
N LEU A 151 -12.79 8.70 3.97
CA LEU A 151 -12.08 8.17 2.81
C LEU A 151 -12.85 6.94 2.32
N VAL A 152 -13.25 6.99 1.05
CA VAL A 152 -13.96 5.91 0.37
C VAL A 152 -13.08 5.44 -0.78
N GLY A 153 -12.58 4.22 -0.69
CA GLY A 153 -11.77 3.62 -1.73
C GLY A 153 -12.45 2.40 -2.34
N ILE A 154 -12.15 2.12 -3.60
CA ILE A 154 -12.76 1.06 -4.38
C ILE A 154 -11.65 0.15 -4.91
N PHE A 155 -11.85 -1.16 -4.80
CA PHE A 155 -11.03 -2.18 -5.45
C PHE A 155 -11.86 -2.88 -6.53
N GLU A 156 -12.09 -2.18 -7.63
CA GLU A 156 -12.86 -2.69 -8.76
C GLU A 156 -12.21 -4.00 -9.30
N PRO A 157 -13.01 -5.05 -9.58
CA PRO A 157 -12.50 -6.34 -10.05
C PRO A 157 -11.75 -6.25 -11.39
N ASN A 158 -12.12 -5.31 -12.23
CA ASN A 158 -11.54 -5.06 -13.55
C ASN A 158 -10.69 -3.78 -13.53
N ALA A 159 -9.78 -3.68 -12.55
CA ALA A 159 -8.89 -2.53 -12.45
C ALA A 159 -8.08 -2.33 -13.74
N LYS A 160 -7.97 -1.08 -14.17
CA LYS A 160 -7.22 -0.71 -15.37
C LYS A 160 -5.72 -0.91 -15.13
N PRO A 161 -5.02 -1.70 -15.95
CA PRO A 161 -3.57 -1.81 -15.84
C PRO A 161 -2.90 -0.47 -16.13
N ALA A 162 -2.09 0.01 -15.19
CA ALA A 162 -1.32 1.23 -15.38
C ALA A 162 -0.17 1.01 -16.36
N PHE A 163 0.21 2.05 -17.11
CA PHE A 163 1.35 2.03 -18.06
C PHE A 163 1.27 0.94 -19.13
N LYS A 164 0.06 0.62 -19.61
CA LYS A 164 -0.20 -0.46 -20.56
C LYS A 164 0.65 -0.35 -21.83
N ASP A 165 0.84 0.86 -22.36
CA ASP A 165 1.53 1.07 -23.63
C ASP A 165 3.05 0.93 -23.50
N SER A 166 3.64 1.41 -22.40
CA SER A 166 5.08 1.31 -22.16
C SER A 166 5.50 0.02 -21.46
N GLY A 167 4.61 -0.59 -20.69
CA GLY A 167 4.91 -1.70 -19.79
C GLY A 167 5.83 -1.34 -18.62
N ARG A 168 6.25 -0.08 -18.50
CA ARG A 168 7.21 0.39 -17.50
C ARG A 168 6.70 1.63 -16.79
N VAL A 169 6.91 1.68 -15.49
CA VAL A 169 6.63 2.86 -14.66
C VAL A 169 7.69 3.92 -14.95
N PRO A 170 7.32 5.16 -15.29
CA PRO A 170 8.28 6.24 -15.50
C PRO A 170 9.10 6.55 -14.22
N ASP A 171 10.36 6.91 -14.40
CA ASP A 171 11.25 7.26 -13.28
C ASP A 171 10.76 8.46 -12.47
N ASN A 172 10.08 9.39 -13.14
CA ASN A 172 9.53 10.60 -12.55
C ASN A 172 8.04 10.50 -12.24
N PHE A 173 7.48 9.27 -12.20
CA PHE A 173 6.08 9.08 -11.87
C PHE A 173 5.75 9.63 -10.49
N SER A 174 4.68 10.38 -10.43
CA SER A 174 4.10 10.92 -9.19
C SER A 174 2.65 10.45 -9.09
N PHE A 175 2.26 10.01 -7.89
CA PHE A 175 0.85 9.68 -7.64
C PHE A 175 0.00 10.94 -7.78
N GLY A 176 -1.12 10.83 -8.45
CA GLY A 176 -2.02 11.94 -8.71
C GLY A 176 -3.30 11.47 -9.37
N GLU A 177 -4.08 12.41 -9.83
CA GLU A 177 -5.26 12.12 -10.64
C GLU A 177 -4.81 11.68 -12.04
N PHE A 178 -5.45 10.62 -12.53
CA PHE A 178 -5.34 10.20 -13.92
C PHE A 178 -6.62 10.64 -14.62
N PRO A 179 -6.65 11.81 -15.28
CA PRO A 179 -7.79 12.19 -16.08
C PRO A 179 -7.90 11.21 -17.26
N ASP A 180 -9.03 10.56 -17.38
CA ASP A 180 -9.37 9.75 -18.55
C ASP A 180 -9.72 10.65 -19.74
#